data_17fb1098327bedfc8d1dc668a44a8a6a
#
_entry.id   17fb1098327bedfc8d1dc668a44a8a6a
#
_cell.length_a   1.000
_cell.length_b   1.000
_cell.length_c   1.000
_cell.angle_alpha   90.00
_cell.angle_beta   90.00
_cell.angle_gamma   90.00
#
_symmetry.space_group_name_H-M   'P 1'
#
loop_
_entity.id
_entity.type
_entity.pdbx_description
1 polymer ?
#
loop_
_entity_poly.entity_id
_entity_poly.type
_entity_poly.pdbx_seq_one_letter_code
_entity_poly.pdbx_strand_id
1 'polypeptide(L)'
;MTLFGRFLSRGRTRAAGRILARDPSARNYARMAHAYAASGRLEEVRRICAEGLENHPESTELRRMLDRTIELLREDRLRALQGEMRVSPRPAVWRELCELHLEAGRVARAEETACEWRAANPKDAEALLFRAHARVARFVADRRRADGEEAFALLDEAAACMPGELAPLRLRLALASRAGAWIEARRTVARMLELLPGDPALEARFRTVASLAEQGGDVDEALRTVERTGRLADETGDAPQRATERSVRPTLKALASDVGVRAAFYVRGATALVQGQRGATAERTARCVRDVIDHSRSAARKLGLGQLHFAQVEGEFGTLAFAAGEVGAGAVWTTEQPQRAHVRAVEELAGESGEQGESA
;
A
#
# COMPACT_ATOMS: atom_id res chain seq x y z
N MET A 1 -22.99 -36.35 1.78
CA MET A 1 -22.48 -36.63 3.15
C MET A 1 -23.56 -37.38 3.93
N THR A 2 -23.27 -38.59 4.39
CA THR A 2 -24.19 -39.42 5.17
C THR A 2 -24.45 -38.82 6.56
N LEU A 3 -25.65 -39.07 7.13
CA LEU A 3 -26.05 -38.62 8.49
C LEU A 3 -24.99 -38.99 9.56
N PHE A 4 -24.32 -40.12 9.42
CA PHE A 4 -23.25 -40.59 10.28
C PHE A 4 -21.98 -39.69 10.22
N GLY A 5 -21.64 -39.19 9.05
CA GLY A 5 -20.51 -38.26 8.87
C GLY A 5 -20.72 -36.89 9.58
N ARG A 6 -21.95 -36.40 9.64
CA ARG A 6 -22.33 -35.18 10.34
C ARG A 6 -22.25 -35.33 11.87
N PHE A 7 -22.54 -36.49 12.40
CA PHE A 7 -22.44 -36.76 13.86
C PHE A 7 -20.98 -36.83 14.33
N LEU A 8 -20.11 -37.51 13.58
CA LEU A 8 -18.67 -37.62 13.87
C LEU A 8 -17.96 -36.27 13.76
N SER A 9 -18.35 -35.42 12.80
CA SER A 9 -17.78 -34.08 12.64
C SER A 9 -18.13 -33.16 13.81
N ARG A 10 -19.37 -33.21 14.33
CA ARG A 10 -19.79 -32.43 15.51
C ARG A 10 -19.01 -32.83 16.78
N GLY A 11 -18.72 -34.12 16.95
CA GLY A 11 -17.88 -34.59 18.07
C GLY A 11 -16.44 -34.03 18.02
N ARG A 12 -15.84 -34.04 16.83
CA ARG A 12 -14.48 -33.51 16.60
C ARG A 12 -14.39 -32.02 16.85
N THR A 13 -15.34 -31.21 16.35
CA THR A 13 -15.37 -29.76 16.55
C THR A 13 -15.54 -29.40 18.04
N ARG A 14 -16.43 -30.11 18.77
CA ARG A 14 -16.60 -29.92 20.24
C ARG A 14 -15.32 -30.25 21.01
N ALA A 15 -14.63 -31.33 20.64
CA ALA A 15 -13.39 -31.73 21.29
C ALA A 15 -12.28 -30.72 21.02
N ALA A 16 -12.10 -30.31 19.77
CA ALA A 16 -11.13 -29.28 19.38
C ALA A 16 -11.41 -27.93 20.06
N GLY A 17 -12.67 -27.51 20.17
CA GLY A 17 -13.07 -26.28 20.84
C GLY A 17 -12.75 -26.28 22.34
N ARG A 18 -12.93 -27.42 23.04
CA ARG A 18 -12.54 -27.55 24.46
C ARG A 18 -11.02 -27.45 24.64
N ILE A 19 -10.24 -27.97 23.69
CA ILE A 19 -8.78 -27.91 23.75
C ILE A 19 -8.34 -26.48 23.51
N LEU A 20 -8.88 -25.81 22.48
CA LEU A 20 -8.57 -24.42 22.16
C LEU A 20 -8.90 -23.47 23.33
N ALA A 21 -10.04 -23.69 24.00
CA ALA A 21 -10.43 -22.88 25.17
C ALA A 21 -9.48 -23.02 26.39
N ARG A 22 -8.76 -24.14 26.48
CA ARG A 22 -7.77 -24.39 27.56
C ARG A 22 -6.37 -23.91 27.18
N ASP A 23 -6.01 -24.03 25.93
CA ASP A 23 -4.70 -23.70 25.40
C ASP A 23 -4.87 -23.06 23.99
N PRO A 24 -4.91 -21.71 23.92
CA PRO A 24 -5.10 -20.97 22.66
C PRO A 24 -3.79 -20.89 21.85
N SER A 25 -3.07 -21.99 21.67
CA SER A 25 -1.87 -22.06 20.85
C SER A 25 -2.19 -22.15 19.36
N ALA A 26 -1.25 -21.70 18.48
CA ALA A 26 -1.40 -21.77 17.01
C ALA A 26 -1.77 -23.19 16.54
N ARG A 27 -1.19 -24.24 17.16
CA ARG A 27 -1.48 -25.64 16.86
C ARG A 27 -2.94 -26.01 17.15
N ASN A 28 -3.53 -25.48 18.22
CA ASN A 28 -4.91 -25.77 18.58
C ASN A 28 -5.91 -24.96 17.75
N TYR A 29 -5.57 -23.74 17.32
CA TYR A 29 -6.30 -23.03 16.29
C TYR A 29 -6.30 -23.81 14.96
N ALA A 30 -5.15 -24.30 14.50
CA ALA A 30 -5.07 -25.12 13.29
C ALA A 30 -5.88 -26.43 13.43
N ARG A 31 -5.82 -27.10 14.56
CA ARG A 31 -6.64 -28.31 14.84
C ARG A 31 -8.15 -28.01 14.75
N MET A 32 -8.59 -26.86 15.30
CA MET A 32 -9.98 -26.45 15.23
C MET A 32 -10.41 -26.13 13.80
N ALA A 33 -9.55 -25.42 13.05
CA ALA A 33 -9.77 -25.13 11.64
C ALA A 33 -9.88 -26.40 10.79
N HIS A 34 -9.01 -27.39 11.00
CA HIS A 34 -9.09 -28.71 10.36
C HIS A 34 -10.41 -29.44 10.69
N ALA A 35 -10.90 -29.35 11.93
CA ALA A 35 -12.16 -29.97 12.33
C ALA A 35 -13.36 -29.33 11.61
N TYR A 36 -13.34 -28.01 11.39
CA TYR A 36 -14.33 -27.30 10.58
C TYR A 36 -14.21 -27.64 9.09
N ALA A 37 -12.98 -27.65 8.54
CA ALA A 37 -12.71 -28.01 7.15
C ALA A 37 -13.25 -29.42 6.82
N ALA A 38 -13.02 -30.40 7.70
CA ALA A 38 -13.53 -31.75 7.54
C ALA A 38 -15.08 -31.85 7.51
N SER A 39 -15.78 -30.84 8.02
CA SER A 39 -17.24 -30.73 7.98
C SER A 39 -17.76 -29.81 6.87
N GLY A 40 -16.87 -29.27 6.02
CA GLY A 40 -17.21 -28.34 4.93
C GLY A 40 -17.64 -26.95 5.38
N ARG A 41 -17.32 -26.58 6.62
CA ARG A 41 -17.69 -25.28 7.23
C ARG A 41 -16.60 -24.25 6.97
N LEU A 42 -16.45 -23.82 5.73
CA LEU A 42 -15.36 -22.97 5.29
C LEU A 42 -15.37 -21.56 5.95
N GLU A 43 -16.54 -21.00 6.22
CA GLU A 43 -16.64 -19.70 6.89
C GLU A 43 -16.09 -19.76 8.33
N GLU A 44 -16.34 -20.85 9.04
CA GLU A 44 -15.78 -21.06 10.36
C GLU A 44 -14.28 -21.32 10.31
N VAL A 45 -13.77 -22.01 9.28
CA VAL A 45 -12.32 -22.15 9.06
C VAL A 45 -11.69 -20.77 8.89
N ARG A 46 -12.26 -19.92 8.03
CA ARG A 46 -11.80 -18.55 7.82
C ARG A 46 -11.73 -17.77 9.12
N ARG A 47 -12.83 -17.78 9.90
CA ARG A 47 -12.92 -17.07 11.18
C ARG A 47 -11.88 -17.56 12.19
N ILE A 48 -11.73 -18.88 12.38
CA ILE A 48 -10.79 -19.46 13.33
C ILE A 48 -9.34 -19.23 12.93
N CYS A 49 -9.03 -19.27 11.62
CA CYS A 49 -7.68 -18.97 11.15
C CYS A 49 -7.35 -17.48 11.32
N ALA A 50 -8.30 -16.57 11.08
CA ALA A 50 -8.11 -15.14 11.30
C ALA A 50 -7.86 -14.84 12.79
N GLU A 51 -8.72 -15.33 13.69
CA GLU A 51 -8.56 -15.22 15.14
C GLU A 51 -7.22 -15.79 15.63
N GLY A 52 -6.83 -16.96 15.09
CA GLY A 52 -5.54 -17.58 15.41
C GLY A 52 -4.35 -16.74 14.95
N LEU A 53 -4.44 -16.03 13.82
CA LEU A 53 -3.39 -15.14 13.31
C LEU A 53 -3.32 -13.81 14.08
N GLU A 54 -4.42 -13.31 14.65
CA GLU A 54 -4.38 -12.18 15.58
C GLU A 54 -3.52 -12.49 16.81
N ASN A 55 -3.63 -13.73 17.35
CA ASN A 55 -2.86 -14.17 18.50
C ASN A 55 -1.46 -14.71 18.15
N HIS A 56 -1.27 -15.25 16.94
CA HIS A 56 -0.04 -15.89 16.46
C HIS A 56 0.27 -15.46 15.04
N PRO A 57 0.66 -14.19 14.80
CA PRO A 57 0.85 -13.62 13.45
C PRO A 57 1.97 -14.30 12.65
N GLU A 58 2.91 -14.97 13.29
CA GLU A 58 4.01 -15.73 12.69
C GLU A 58 3.61 -17.12 12.18
N SER A 59 2.40 -17.61 12.51
CA SER A 59 1.98 -18.97 12.15
C SER A 59 1.76 -19.12 10.63
N THR A 60 2.72 -19.77 9.98
CA THR A 60 2.66 -20.05 8.54
C THR A 60 1.58 -21.07 8.18
N GLU A 61 1.26 -21.99 9.10
CA GLU A 61 0.20 -22.98 8.91
C GLU A 61 -1.18 -22.31 8.86
N LEU A 62 -1.50 -21.47 9.84
CA LEU A 62 -2.78 -20.74 9.87
C LEU A 62 -2.94 -19.83 8.65
N ARG A 63 -1.86 -19.15 8.23
CA ARG A 63 -1.86 -18.29 7.03
C ARG A 63 -2.19 -19.09 5.78
N ARG A 64 -1.50 -20.23 5.56
CA ARG A 64 -1.78 -21.13 4.41
C ARG A 64 -3.22 -21.68 4.43
N MET A 65 -3.73 -22.03 5.61
CA MET A 65 -5.10 -22.51 5.75
C MET A 65 -6.11 -21.41 5.45
N LEU A 66 -5.86 -20.17 5.92
CA LEU A 66 -6.71 -19.02 5.64
C LEU A 66 -6.74 -18.72 4.14
N ASP A 67 -5.57 -18.60 3.49
CA ASP A 67 -5.44 -18.33 2.06
C ASP A 67 -6.18 -19.38 1.21
N ARG A 68 -5.96 -20.66 1.54
CA ARG A 68 -6.65 -21.77 0.86
C ARG A 68 -8.17 -21.73 1.06
N THR A 69 -8.62 -21.35 2.25
CA THR A 69 -10.05 -21.27 2.57
C THR A 69 -10.72 -20.11 1.83
N ILE A 70 -10.05 -18.94 1.78
CA ILE A 70 -10.52 -17.79 1.02
C ILE A 70 -10.69 -18.16 -0.46
N GLU A 71 -9.73 -18.88 -1.05
CA GLU A 71 -9.81 -19.30 -2.44
C GLU A 71 -10.98 -20.27 -2.69
N LEU A 72 -11.20 -21.24 -1.80
CA LEU A 72 -12.33 -22.17 -1.89
C LEU A 72 -13.70 -21.43 -1.78
N LEU A 73 -13.82 -20.50 -0.85
CA LEU A 73 -15.03 -19.67 -0.70
C LEU A 73 -15.30 -18.83 -1.93
N ARG A 74 -14.24 -18.26 -2.52
CA ARG A 74 -14.32 -17.49 -3.76
C ARG A 74 -14.78 -18.36 -4.94
N GLU A 75 -14.24 -19.57 -5.07
CA GLU A 75 -14.64 -20.52 -6.12
C GLU A 75 -16.10 -20.97 -5.97
N ASP A 76 -16.54 -21.21 -4.73
CA ASP A 76 -17.94 -21.55 -4.44
C ASP A 76 -18.88 -20.39 -4.80
N ARG A 77 -18.50 -19.16 -4.46
CA ARG A 77 -19.30 -17.98 -4.80
C ARG A 77 -19.34 -17.75 -6.31
N LEU A 78 -18.22 -17.90 -7.02
CA LEU A 78 -18.18 -17.80 -8.49
C LEU A 78 -19.13 -18.81 -9.15
N ARG A 79 -19.14 -20.05 -8.67
CA ARG A 79 -20.06 -21.10 -9.19
C ARG A 79 -21.52 -20.73 -8.94
N ALA A 80 -21.83 -20.21 -7.76
CA ALA A 80 -23.18 -19.74 -7.43
C ALA A 80 -23.63 -18.61 -8.36
N LEU A 81 -22.79 -17.58 -8.53
CA LEU A 81 -23.08 -16.43 -9.40
C LEU A 81 -23.23 -16.83 -10.88
N GLN A 82 -22.42 -17.76 -11.38
CA GLN A 82 -22.58 -18.30 -12.72
C GLN A 82 -23.92 -19.02 -12.89
N GLY A 83 -24.42 -19.68 -11.84
CA GLY A 83 -25.75 -20.23 -11.79
C GLY A 83 -26.85 -19.16 -11.84
N GLU A 84 -26.68 -18.09 -11.04
CA GLU A 84 -27.61 -16.95 -11.01
C GLU A 84 -27.63 -16.20 -12.36
N MET A 85 -26.50 -16.02 -13.02
CA MET A 85 -26.41 -15.43 -14.35
C MET A 85 -27.24 -16.12 -15.42
N ARG A 86 -27.28 -17.45 -15.38
CA ARG A 86 -28.09 -18.24 -16.34
C ARG A 86 -29.61 -18.08 -16.16
N VAL A 87 -30.02 -17.74 -14.93
CA VAL A 87 -31.43 -17.60 -14.58
C VAL A 87 -31.89 -16.14 -14.68
N SER A 88 -31.13 -15.23 -14.17
CA SER A 88 -31.49 -13.79 -14.12
C SER A 88 -30.22 -12.91 -14.06
N PRO A 89 -29.72 -12.44 -15.21
CA PRO A 89 -28.54 -11.58 -15.31
C PRO A 89 -28.86 -10.16 -14.83
N ARG A 90 -28.70 -9.90 -13.53
CA ARG A 90 -28.90 -8.57 -12.92
C ARG A 90 -27.57 -7.81 -12.81
N PRO A 91 -27.55 -6.45 -12.85
CA PRO A 91 -26.33 -5.65 -12.70
C PRO A 91 -25.51 -6.04 -11.47
N ALA A 92 -26.15 -6.31 -10.33
CA ALA A 92 -25.45 -6.73 -9.11
C ALA A 92 -24.66 -8.04 -9.28
N VAL A 93 -25.18 -9.00 -10.06
CA VAL A 93 -24.49 -10.28 -10.32
C VAL A 93 -23.28 -10.06 -11.23
N TRP A 94 -23.42 -9.22 -12.26
CA TRP A 94 -22.31 -8.83 -13.13
C TRP A 94 -21.19 -8.14 -12.35
N ARG A 95 -21.56 -7.18 -11.48
CA ARG A 95 -20.61 -6.47 -10.63
C ARG A 95 -19.81 -7.42 -9.76
N GLU A 96 -20.50 -8.29 -9.02
CA GLU A 96 -19.84 -9.23 -8.11
C GLU A 96 -18.95 -10.24 -8.85
N LEU A 97 -19.35 -10.69 -10.05
CA LEU A 97 -18.49 -11.53 -10.90
C LEU A 97 -17.21 -10.81 -11.32
N CYS A 98 -17.31 -9.55 -11.74
CA CYS A 98 -16.15 -8.75 -12.12
C CYS A 98 -15.21 -8.52 -10.90
N GLU A 99 -15.76 -8.19 -9.74
CA GLU A 99 -15.01 -8.00 -8.49
C GLU A 99 -14.25 -9.26 -8.11
N LEU A 100 -14.92 -10.41 -8.06
CA LEU A 100 -14.28 -11.69 -7.71
C LEU A 100 -13.20 -12.12 -8.71
N HIS A 101 -13.38 -11.84 -10.00
CA HIS A 101 -12.36 -12.12 -11.00
C HIS A 101 -11.13 -11.19 -10.83
N LEU A 102 -11.33 -9.90 -10.54
CA LEU A 102 -10.24 -8.95 -10.27
C LEU A 102 -9.49 -9.31 -8.99
N GLU A 103 -10.21 -9.61 -7.90
CA GLU A 103 -9.60 -10.04 -6.64
C GLU A 103 -8.79 -11.35 -6.77
N ALA A 104 -9.24 -12.26 -7.64
CA ALA A 104 -8.52 -13.49 -7.94
C ALA A 104 -7.35 -13.31 -8.93
N GLY A 105 -7.06 -12.07 -9.38
CA GLY A 105 -6.06 -11.79 -10.40
C GLY A 105 -6.43 -12.33 -11.80
N ARG A 106 -7.67 -12.76 -12.02
CA ARG A 106 -8.17 -13.29 -13.30
C ARG A 106 -8.61 -12.16 -14.23
N VAL A 107 -7.69 -11.25 -14.52
CA VAL A 107 -7.95 -9.97 -15.21
C VAL A 107 -8.63 -10.17 -16.57
N ALA A 108 -8.21 -11.18 -17.35
CA ALA A 108 -8.83 -11.49 -18.64
C ALA A 108 -10.31 -11.87 -18.51
N ARG A 109 -10.65 -12.65 -17.48
CA ARG A 109 -12.04 -13.03 -17.19
C ARG A 109 -12.88 -11.86 -16.70
N ALA A 110 -12.30 -10.98 -15.89
CA ALA A 110 -12.98 -9.76 -15.47
C ALA A 110 -13.33 -8.88 -16.68
N GLU A 111 -12.43 -8.73 -17.63
CA GLU A 111 -12.65 -7.97 -18.85
C GLU A 111 -13.71 -8.60 -19.75
N GLU A 112 -13.63 -9.92 -20.00
CA GLU A 112 -14.66 -10.66 -20.74
C GLU A 112 -16.04 -10.45 -20.12
N THR A 113 -16.16 -10.65 -18.80
CA THR A 113 -17.40 -10.46 -18.05
C THR A 113 -17.94 -9.04 -18.17
N ALA A 114 -17.07 -8.02 -18.06
CA ALA A 114 -17.47 -6.62 -18.22
C ALA A 114 -17.89 -6.28 -19.65
N CYS A 115 -17.27 -6.89 -20.68
CA CYS A 115 -17.69 -6.75 -22.07
C CYS A 115 -19.06 -7.38 -22.31
N GLU A 116 -19.31 -8.58 -21.78
CA GLU A 116 -20.62 -9.24 -21.86
C GLU A 116 -21.68 -8.42 -21.12
N TRP A 117 -21.36 -7.87 -19.96
CA TRP A 117 -22.25 -6.96 -19.23
C TRP A 117 -22.62 -5.74 -20.07
N ARG A 118 -21.62 -5.07 -20.68
CA ARG A 118 -21.84 -3.90 -21.53
C ARG A 118 -22.71 -4.25 -22.75
N ALA A 119 -22.51 -5.42 -23.35
CA ALA A 119 -23.31 -5.90 -24.47
C ALA A 119 -24.77 -6.16 -24.07
N ALA A 120 -24.99 -6.75 -22.89
CA ALA A 120 -26.33 -7.03 -22.36
C ALA A 120 -27.03 -5.73 -21.88
N ASN A 121 -26.27 -4.77 -21.35
CA ASN A 121 -26.78 -3.51 -20.77
C ASN A 121 -25.98 -2.30 -21.29
N PRO A 122 -26.25 -1.84 -22.52
CA PRO A 122 -25.45 -0.78 -23.17
C PRO A 122 -25.46 0.58 -22.45
N LYS A 123 -26.44 0.82 -21.59
CA LYS A 123 -26.57 2.07 -20.82
C LYS A 123 -25.90 2.00 -19.45
N ASP A 124 -25.42 0.82 -19.04
CA ASP A 124 -24.80 0.64 -17.73
C ASP A 124 -23.33 1.07 -17.76
N ALA A 125 -23.05 2.19 -17.12
CA ALA A 125 -21.71 2.76 -17.09
C ALA A 125 -20.74 2.03 -16.16
N GLU A 126 -21.25 1.24 -15.19
CA GLU A 126 -20.39 0.42 -14.33
C GLU A 126 -19.61 -0.63 -15.12
N ALA A 127 -20.20 -1.19 -16.19
CA ALA A 127 -19.50 -2.11 -17.07
C ALA A 127 -18.22 -1.49 -17.68
N LEU A 128 -18.27 -0.20 -18.05
CA LEU A 128 -17.09 0.54 -18.52
C LEU A 128 -16.04 0.68 -17.42
N LEU A 129 -16.47 0.96 -16.20
CA LEU A 129 -15.57 1.10 -15.06
C LEU A 129 -14.85 -0.23 -14.78
N PHE A 130 -15.52 -1.37 -14.84
CA PHE A 130 -14.88 -2.68 -14.67
C PHE A 130 -13.95 -3.04 -15.83
N ARG A 131 -14.26 -2.66 -17.07
CA ARG A 131 -13.32 -2.78 -18.18
C ARG A 131 -12.06 -1.92 -17.94
N ALA A 132 -12.25 -0.69 -17.48
CA ALA A 132 -11.13 0.18 -17.12
C ALA A 132 -10.28 -0.44 -15.99
N HIS A 133 -10.90 -1.01 -14.94
CA HIS A 133 -10.18 -1.73 -13.88
C HIS A 133 -9.33 -2.87 -14.46
N ALA A 134 -9.87 -3.68 -15.35
CA ALA A 134 -9.13 -4.76 -15.99
C ALA A 134 -7.93 -4.24 -16.81
N ARG A 135 -8.12 -3.14 -17.57
CA ARG A 135 -7.02 -2.51 -18.33
C ARG A 135 -5.95 -1.90 -17.44
N VAL A 136 -6.36 -1.23 -16.35
CA VAL A 136 -5.41 -0.74 -15.33
C VAL A 136 -4.61 -1.90 -14.73
N ALA A 137 -5.27 -3.02 -14.39
CA ALA A 137 -4.59 -4.20 -13.85
C ALA A 137 -3.58 -4.80 -14.85
N ARG A 138 -3.93 -4.87 -16.15
CA ARG A 138 -3.00 -5.30 -17.21
C ARG A 138 -1.84 -4.33 -17.36
N PHE A 139 -2.10 -3.02 -17.44
CA PHE A 139 -1.04 -2.02 -17.50
C PHE A 139 -0.07 -2.17 -16.33
N VAL A 140 -0.61 -2.37 -15.12
CA VAL A 140 0.20 -2.59 -13.92
C VAL A 140 1.01 -3.90 -13.98
N ALA A 141 0.50 -4.97 -14.61
CA ALA A 141 1.21 -6.24 -14.76
C ALA A 141 2.22 -6.22 -15.89
N ASP A 142 1.80 -5.79 -17.09
CA ASP A 142 2.52 -5.96 -18.33
C ASP A 142 3.33 -4.73 -18.75
N ARG A 143 3.07 -3.55 -18.14
CA ARG A 143 3.71 -2.26 -18.44
C ARG A 143 3.56 -1.81 -19.90
N ARG A 144 2.51 -2.26 -20.60
CA ARG A 144 2.27 -1.92 -22.00
C ARG A 144 1.55 -0.57 -22.10
N ARG A 145 2.10 0.33 -22.89
CA ARG A 145 1.52 1.65 -23.15
C ARG A 145 0.06 1.55 -23.64
N ALA A 146 -0.22 0.64 -24.59
CA ALA A 146 -1.55 0.47 -25.16
C ALA A 146 -2.63 0.15 -24.08
N ASP A 147 -2.32 -0.66 -23.06
CA ASP A 147 -3.26 -0.95 -21.97
C ASP A 147 -3.53 0.29 -21.11
N GLY A 148 -2.51 1.14 -20.91
CA GLY A 148 -2.65 2.42 -20.20
C GLY A 148 -3.51 3.42 -20.97
N GLU A 149 -3.27 3.57 -22.29
CA GLU A 149 -4.04 4.44 -23.16
C GLU A 149 -5.52 4.03 -23.21
N GLU A 150 -5.80 2.74 -23.39
CA GLU A 150 -7.16 2.22 -23.38
C GLU A 150 -7.84 2.39 -22.01
N ALA A 151 -7.10 2.21 -20.90
CA ALA A 151 -7.62 2.45 -19.57
C ALA A 151 -8.05 3.92 -19.38
N PHE A 152 -7.22 4.89 -19.80
CA PHE A 152 -7.59 6.31 -19.76
C PHE A 152 -8.83 6.61 -20.62
N ALA A 153 -8.90 6.08 -21.83
CA ALA A 153 -10.05 6.27 -22.71
C ALA A 153 -11.35 5.72 -22.10
N LEU A 154 -11.32 4.51 -21.53
CA LEU A 154 -12.46 3.91 -20.84
C LEU A 154 -12.89 4.72 -19.61
N LEU A 155 -11.93 5.30 -18.89
CA LEU A 155 -12.21 6.15 -17.71
C LEU A 155 -12.82 7.50 -18.13
N ASP A 156 -12.44 8.05 -19.27
CA ASP A 156 -13.08 9.23 -19.84
C ASP A 156 -14.55 8.94 -20.22
N GLU A 157 -14.81 7.82 -20.89
CA GLU A 157 -16.15 7.39 -21.24
C GLU A 157 -17.00 7.13 -19.97
N ALA A 158 -16.44 6.43 -18.97
CA ALA A 158 -17.12 6.16 -17.71
C ALA A 158 -17.45 7.45 -16.94
N ALA A 159 -16.50 8.40 -16.86
CA ALA A 159 -16.71 9.69 -16.21
C ALA A 159 -17.75 10.56 -16.91
N ALA A 160 -17.83 10.47 -18.26
CA ALA A 160 -18.87 11.16 -19.04
C ALA A 160 -20.25 10.56 -18.79
N CYS A 161 -20.34 9.24 -18.60
CA CYS A 161 -21.60 8.56 -18.29
C CYS A 161 -22.01 8.71 -16.82
N MET A 162 -21.10 9.00 -15.90
CA MET A 162 -21.30 9.11 -14.45
C MET A 162 -20.71 10.43 -13.91
N PRO A 163 -21.20 11.60 -14.33
CA PRO A 163 -20.53 12.89 -14.08
C PRO A 163 -20.46 13.29 -12.60
N GLY A 164 -21.33 12.73 -11.74
CA GLY A 164 -21.35 12.99 -10.30
C GLY A 164 -20.63 11.93 -9.45
N GLU A 165 -20.10 10.89 -10.06
CA GLU A 165 -19.51 9.76 -9.35
C GLU A 165 -17.98 9.90 -9.23
N LEU A 166 -17.48 9.61 -8.03
CA LEU A 166 -16.04 9.65 -7.76
C LEU A 166 -15.28 8.40 -8.24
N ALA A 167 -15.99 7.28 -8.47
CA ALA A 167 -15.35 6.00 -8.77
C ALA A 167 -14.45 6.04 -10.01
N PRO A 168 -14.88 6.59 -11.18
CA PRO A 168 -14.01 6.72 -12.36
C PRO A 168 -12.81 7.64 -12.08
N LEU A 169 -13.02 8.75 -11.34
CA LEU A 169 -11.96 9.70 -11.02
C LEU A 169 -10.92 9.12 -10.06
N ARG A 170 -11.35 8.33 -9.07
CA ARG A 170 -10.44 7.63 -8.15
C ARG A 170 -9.55 6.64 -8.90
N LEU A 171 -10.12 5.86 -9.79
CA LEU A 171 -9.34 4.92 -10.60
C LEU A 171 -8.39 5.64 -11.57
N ARG A 172 -8.85 6.74 -12.17
CA ARG A 172 -8.03 7.61 -13.03
C ARG A 172 -6.84 8.19 -12.26
N LEU A 173 -7.07 8.71 -11.07
CA LEU A 173 -6.02 9.22 -10.20
C LEU A 173 -4.99 8.13 -9.84
N ALA A 174 -5.48 6.93 -9.52
CA ALA A 174 -4.60 5.80 -9.21
C ALA A 174 -3.72 5.41 -10.42
N LEU A 175 -4.31 5.34 -11.62
CA LEU A 175 -3.58 5.06 -12.86
C LEU A 175 -2.56 6.17 -13.17
N ALA A 176 -2.98 7.43 -13.14
CA ALA A 176 -2.12 8.59 -13.42
C ALA A 176 -0.94 8.65 -12.43
N SER A 177 -1.19 8.42 -11.13
CA SER A 177 -0.15 8.40 -10.11
C SER A 177 0.86 7.26 -10.34
N ARG A 178 0.39 6.06 -10.69
CA ARG A 178 1.25 4.90 -10.98
C ARG A 178 2.06 5.07 -12.26
N ALA A 179 1.48 5.67 -13.27
CA ALA A 179 2.18 5.99 -14.51
C ALA A 179 3.19 7.13 -14.34
N GLY A 180 3.05 7.99 -13.32
CA GLY A 180 3.82 9.22 -13.18
C GLY A 180 3.29 10.38 -14.02
N ALA A 181 2.04 10.29 -14.50
CA ALA A 181 1.34 11.33 -15.27
C ALA A 181 0.79 12.41 -14.30
N TRP A 182 1.69 13.17 -13.68
CA TRP A 182 1.35 14.05 -12.57
C TRP A 182 0.47 15.24 -12.97
N ILE A 183 0.59 15.74 -14.21
CA ILE A 183 -0.29 16.78 -14.75
C ILE A 183 -1.73 16.27 -14.77
N GLU A 184 -1.93 15.04 -15.22
CA GLU A 184 -3.24 14.41 -15.28
C GLU A 184 -3.78 14.06 -13.87
N ALA A 185 -2.92 13.58 -12.99
CA ALA A 185 -3.28 13.34 -11.59
C ALA A 185 -3.78 14.63 -10.92
N ARG A 186 -3.11 15.77 -11.13
CA ARG A 186 -3.53 17.09 -10.62
C ARG A 186 -4.90 17.49 -11.16
N ARG A 187 -5.13 17.36 -12.50
CA ARG A 187 -6.44 17.65 -13.11
C ARG A 187 -7.54 16.79 -12.51
N THR A 188 -7.25 15.51 -12.30
CA THR A 188 -8.21 14.57 -11.74
C THR A 188 -8.58 14.91 -10.30
N VAL A 189 -7.60 15.25 -9.44
CA VAL A 189 -7.88 15.69 -8.07
C VAL A 189 -8.64 17.00 -8.03
N ALA A 190 -8.32 17.97 -8.91
CA ALA A 190 -9.07 19.21 -9.02
C ALA A 190 -10.56 18.94 -9.31
N ARG A 191 -10.86 18.05 -10.27
CA ARG A 191 -12.23 17.65 -10.58
C ARG A 191 -12.91 16.91 -9.43
N MET A 192 -12.17 16.12 -8.64
CA MET A 192 -12.72 15.50 -7.42
C MET A 192 -13.08 16.54 -6.36
N LEU A 193 -12.28 17.61 -6.23
CA LEU A 193 -12.57 18.73 -5.32
C LEU A 193 -13.79 19.56 -5.76
N GLU A 194 -14.07 19.63 -7.06
CA GLU A 194 -15.33 20.24 -7.55
C GLU A 194 -16.57 19.46 -7.10
N LEU A 195 -16.45 18.12 -6.98
CA LEU A 195 -17.53 17.25 -6.48
C LEU A 195 -17.60 17.21 -4.95
N LEU A 196 -16.47 17.34 -4.27
CA LEU A 196 -16.34 17.32 -2.81
C LEU A 196 -15.54 18.53 -2.33
N PRO A 197 -16.10 19.74 -2.35
CA PRO A 197 -15.39 20.93 -1.89
C PRO A 197 -15.12 20.88 -0.40
N GLY A 198 -13.89 21.23 0.00
CA GLY A 198 -13.50 21.28 1.41
C GLY A 198 -13.12 19.92 2.01
N ASP A 199 -12.92 18.86 1.20
CA ASP A 199 -12.38 17.60 1.70
C ASP A 199 -10.88 17.76 2.00
N PRO A 200 -10.43 17.69 3.28
CA PRO A 200 -9.05 17.94 3.66
C PRO A 200 -8.07 16.91 3.09
N ALA A 201 -8.52 15.68 2.88
CA ALA A 201 -7.68 14.62 2.30
C ALA A 201 -7.41 14.87 0.80
N LEU A 202 -8.44 15.33 0.07
CA LEU A 202 -8.28 15.71 -1.34
C LEU A 202 -7.45 16.99 -1.49
N GLU A 203 -7.60 17.97 -0.59
CA GLU A 203 -6.77 19.18 -0.60
C GLU A 203 -5.30 18.87 -0.32
N ALA A 204 -5.02 18.02 0.67
CA ALA A 204 -3.67 17.54 0.93
C ALA A 204 -3.10 16.77 -0.29
N ARG A 205 -3.91 15.90 -0.90
CA ARG A 205 -3.52 15.17 -2.11
C ARG A 205 -3.25 16.09 -3.28
N PHE A 206 -4.09 17.14 -3.46
CA PHE A 206 -3.89 18.14 -4.50
C PHE A 206 -2.54 18.86 -4.35
N ARG A 207 -2.21 19.31 -3.15
CA ARG A 207 -0.91 19.97 -2.87
C ARG A 207 0.26 19.06 -3.22
N THR A 208 0.21 17.79 -2.81
CA THR A 208 1.25 16.80 -3.12
C THR A 208 1.40 16.59 -4.63
N VAL A 209 0.29 16.38 -5.34
CA VAL A 209 0.31 16.12 -6.78
C VAL A 209 0.68 17.38 -7.57
N ALA A 210 0.31 18.58 -7.10
CA ALA A 210 0.65 19.83 -7.74
C ALA A 210 2.17 20.06 -7.79
N SER A 211 2.88 19.78 -6.69
CA SER A 211 4.35 19.89 -6.64
C SER A 211 5.03 18.89 -7.59
N LEU A 212 4.46 17.70 -7.77
CA LEU A 212 4.98 16.69 -8.70
C LEU A 212 4.69 17.07 -10.16
N ALA A 213 3.54 17.70 -10.42
CA ALA A 213 3.13 18.13 -11.76
C ALA A 213 4.01 19.24 -12.37
N GLU A 214 4.72 20.02 -11.55
CA GLU A 214 5.69 21.02 -12.02
C GLU A 214 6.87 20.38 -12.77
N GLN A 215 7.11 19.10 -12.59
CA GLN A 215 8.27 18.36 -13.13
C GLN A 215 7.83 17.14 -13.94
N GLY A 216 6.53 16.88 -14.02
CA GLY A 216 5.98 15.68 -14.67
C GLY A 216 5.65 15.92 -16.13
N GLY A 217 5.77 14.85 -16.91
CA GLY A 217 5.29 14.80 -18.28
C GLY A 217 3.76 14.65 -18.36
N ASP A 218 3.27 14.72 -19.60
CA ASP A 218 1.88 14.38 -19.90
C ASP A 218 1.64 12.85 -19.82
N VAL A 219 0.40 12.42 -20.08
CA VAL A 219 0.01 10.99 -20.01
C VAL A 219 0.83 10.16 -20.99
N ASP A 220 1.04 10.65 -22.20
CA ASP A 220 1.70 9.91 -23.27
C ASP A 220 3.21 9.71 -22.97
N GLU A 221 3.89 10.73 -22.49
CA GLU A 221 5.27 10.65 -22.06
C GLU A 221 5.45 9.73 -20.85
N ALA A 222 4.53 9.81 -19.88
CA ALA A 222 4.53 8.96 -18.70
C ALA A 222 4.37 7.47 -19.07
N LEU A 223 3.39 7.13 -19.92
CA LEU A 223 3.15 5.77 -20.37
C LEU A 223 4.32 5.21 -21.20
N ARG A 224 4.92 6.02 -22.08
CA ARG A 224 6.14 5.65 -22.82
C ARG A 224 7.32 5.38 -21.87
N THR A 225 7.43 6.16 -20.82
CA THR A 225 8.50 5.98 -19.84
C THR A 225 8.32 4.67 -19.06
N VAL A 226 7.09 4.35 -18.64
CA VAL A 226 6.78 3.06 -17.98
C VAL A 226 7.08 1.89 -18.91
N GLU A 227 6.65 1.92 -20.17
CA GLU A 227 6.90 0.86 -21.15
C GLU A 227 8.40 0.65 -21.40
N ARG A 228 9.15 1.73 -21.54
CA ARG A 228 10.60 1.70 -21.79
C ARG A 228 11.38 1.21 -20.56
N THR A 229 10.99 1.60 -19.35
CA THR A 229 11.74 1.30 -18.12
C THR A 229 11.26 0.05 -17.42
N GLY A 230 10.05 -0.42 -17.72
CA GLY A 230 9.36 -1.51 -17.03
C GLY A 230 9.00 -1.18 -15.58
N ARG A 231 9.05 0.09 -15.16
CA ARG A 231 8.84 0.53 -13.78
C ARG A 231 7.70 1.53 -13.67
N LEU A 232 6.82 1.33 -12.69
CA LEU A 232 5.82 2.33 -12.32
C LEU A 232 6.44 3.42 -11.45
N ALA A 233 5.81 4.58 -11.38
CA ALA A 233 6.30 5.71 -10.61
C ALA A 233 6.34 5.45 -9.09
N ASP A 234 5.41 4.63 -8.57
CA ASP A 234 5.40 4.18 -7.19
C ASP A 234 6.49 3.13 -6.86
N GLU A 235 6.97 2.39 -7.87
CA GLU A 235 8.08 1.44 -7.76
C GLU A 235 9.45 2.10 -7.91
N THR A 236 9.52 3.19 -8.66
CA THR A 236 10.78 3.91 -8.86
C THR A 236 11.22 4.65 -7.62
N GLY A 237 10.31 4.90 -6.68
CA GLY A 237 10.59 5.74 -5.51
C GLY A 237 10.99 7.18 -5.87
N ASP A 238 11.08 7.50 -7.16
CA ASP A 238 11.78 8.65 -7.70
C ASP A 238 10.99 9.97 -7.63
N ALA A 239 9.67 9.95 -7.79
CA ALA A 239 8.93 11.20 -7.88
C ALA A 239 8.65 11.85 -6.49
N PRO A 240 8.09 11.15 -5.49
CA PRO A 240 8.05 11.68 -4.14
C PRO A 240 9.45 11.79 -3.53
N GLN A 241 10.41 11.00 -4.02
CA GLN A 241 11.78 11.00 -3.56
C GLN A 241 12.53 12.24 -4.04
N ARG A 242 12.41 12.65 -5.29
CA ARG A 242 13.06 13.87 -5.84
C ARG A 242 12.51 15.15 -5.25
N ALA A 243 11.19 15.23 -4.99
CA ALA A 243 10.59 16.36 -4.29
C ALA A 243 11.11 16.45 -2.83
N THR A 244 11.14 15.30 -2.12
CA THR A 244 11.70 15.21 -0.77
C THR A 244 13.21 15.48 -0.79
N GLU A 245 13.96 14.96 -1.76
CA GLU A 245 15.40 15.21 -1.92
C GLU A 245 15.72 16.69 -2.10
N ARG A 246 14.93 17.42 -2.90
CA ARG A 246 15.10 18.86 -3.07
C ARG A 246 14.76 19.64 -1.81
N SER A 247 13.72 19.23 -1.10
CA SER A 247 13.31 19.85 0.16
C SER A 247 14.36 19.65 1.27
N VAL A 248 14.92 18.44 1.41
CA VAL A 248 15.86 18.11 2.49
C VAL A 248 17.32 18.47 2.19
N ARG A 249 17.72 18.62 0.92
CA ARG A 249 19.11 18.94 0.54
C ARG A 249 19.68 20.22 1.15
N PRO A 250 18.95 21.33 1.21
CA PRO A 250 19.47 22.56 1.86
C PRO A 250 19.79 22.33 3.33
N THR A 251 18.88 21.68 4.08
CA THR A 251 19.05 21.35 5.50
C THR A 251 20.22 20.38 5.71
N LEU A 252 20.33 19.33 4.89
CA LEU A 252 21.47 18.41 4.93
C LEU A 252 22.81 19.11 4.64
N LYS A 253 22.83 20.03 3.67
CA LYS A 253 24.03 20.79 3.33
C LYS A 253 24.40 21.74 4.43
N ALA A 254 23.45 22.43 5.05
CA ALA A 254 23.69 23.30 6.21
C ALA A 254 24.29 22.51 7.37
N LEU A 255 23.63 21.39 7.77
CA LEU A 255 24.11 20.48 8.81
C LEU A 255 25.56 19.99 8.54
N ALA A 256 25.84 19.52 7.33
CA ALA A 256 27.15 18.99 6.97
C ALA A 256 28.26 20.07 6.92
N SER A 257 27.87 21.34 6.89
CA SER A 257 28.80 22.48 6.91
C SER A 257 29.14 22.97 8.33
N ASP A 258 28.41 22.49 9.34
CA ASP A 258 28.61 22.89 10.72
C ASP A 258 29.90 22.28 11.32
N VAL A 259 30.54 23.04 12.22
CA VAL A 259 31.74 22.59 12.89
C VAL A 259 31.47 21.39 13.78
N GLY A 260 32.28 20.35 13.64
CA GLY A 260 32.13 19.10 14.39
C GLY A 260 31.19 18.10 13.76
N VAL A 261 30.50 18.43 12.67
CA VAL A 261 29.67 17.49 11.91
C VAL A 261 30.51 16.72 10.88
N ARG A 262 30.51 15.40 10.98
CA ARG A 262 31.20 14.50 10.04
C ARG A 262 30.35 14.19 8.82
N ALA A 263 29.04 13.99 9.02
CA ALA A 263 28.10 13.74 7.96
C ALA A 263 26.66 13.97 8.44
N ALA A 264 25.78 14.33 7.49
CA ALA A 264 24.34 14.43 7.68
C ALA A 264 23.64 13.47 6.71
N PHE A 265 22.56 12.84 7.17
CA PHE A 265 21.85 11.80 6.45
C PHE A 265 20.35 12.07 6.44
N TYR A 266 19.71 11.72 5.35
CA TYR A 266 18.27 11.53 5.28
C TYR A 266 18.00 10.12 4.73
N VAL A 267 17.25 9.32 5.48
CA VAL A 267 16.97 7.91 5.16
C VAL A 267 15.49 7.75 4.91
N ARG A 268 15.13 7.17 3.76
CA ARG A 268 13.75 6.84 3.40
C ARG A 268 13.71 5.47 2.72
N GLY A 269 13.17 4.48 3.40
CA GLY A 269 13.17 3.10 2.92
C GLY A 269 14.58 2.61 2.55
N ALA A 270 14.75 2.13 1.32
CA ALA A 270 16.05 1.65 0.83
C ALA A 270 17.05 2.74 0.45
N THR A 271 16.63 4.02 0.37
CA THR A 271 17.43 5.14 -0.11
C THR A 271 17.97 5.99 1.05
N ALA A 272 19.18 6.50 0.86
CA ALA A 272 19.77 7.48 1.78
C ALA A 272 20.47 8.60 1.00
N LEU A 273 20.21 9.84 1.41
CA LEU A 273 21.00 11.02 1.00
C LEU A 273 22.07 11.27 2.05
N VAL A 274 23.29 11.51 1.60
CA VAL A 274 24.43 11.77 2.48
C VAL A 274 25.10 13.07 2.07
N GLN A 275 25.43 13.92 3.05
CA GLN A 275 26.27 15.09 2.89
C GLN A 275 27.46 15.02 3.88
N GLY A 276 28.61 15.53 3.48
CA GLY A 276 29.84 15.49 4.27
C GLY A 276 30.78 14.32 3.92
N GLN A 277 30.28 13.24 3.29
CA GLN A 277 31.10 12.12 2.82
C GLN A 277 30.83 11.82 1.33
N ARG A 278 31.76 11.15 0.65
CA ARG A 278 31.67 10.82 -0.77
C ARG A 278 32.09 9.38 -1.07
N GLY A 279 31.62 8.85 -2.20
CA GLY A 279 32.00 7.55 -2.72
C GLY A 279 31.59 6.36 -1.85
N ALA A 280 32.32 5.27 -1.92
CA ALA A 280 32.02 4.00 -1.23
C ALA A 280 31.93 4.15 0.31
N THR A 281 32.63 5.12 0.90
CA THR A 281 32.52 5.42 2.34
C THR A 281 31.15 5.97 2.69
N ALA A 282 30.60 6.90 1.89
CA ALA A 282 29.26 7.44 2.09
C ALA A 282 28.19 6.34 2.02
N GLU A 283 28.26 5.44 1.05
CA GLU A 283 27.32 4.31 0.90
C GLU A 283 27.37 3.34 2.09
N ARG A 284 28.57 3.01 2.54
CA ARG A 284 28.77 2.13 3.70
C ARG A 284 28.20 2.77 4.96
N THR A 285 28.54 4.04 5.22
CA THR A 285 28.05 4.76 6.38
C THR A 285 26.52 4.92 6.35
N ALA A 286 25.95 5.26 5.20
CA ALA A 286 24.49 5.33 5.03
C ALA A 286 23.78 4.01 5.34
N ARG A 287 24.38 2.88 4.95
CA ARG A 287 23.87 1.54 5.29
C ARG A 287 23.89 1.31 6.80
N CYS A 288 25.02 1.58 7.45
CA CYS A 288 25.14 1.45 8.91
C CYS A 288 24.14 2.34 9.66
N VAL A 289 23.98 3.60 9.22
CA VAL A 289 23.00 4.53 9.83
C VAL A 289 21.58 3.99 9.71
N ARG A 290 21.21 3.45 8.54
CA ARG A 290 19.90 2.81 8.35
C ARG A 290 19.70 1.63 9.31
N ASP A 291 20.69 0.73 9.38
CA ASP A 291 20.62 -0.45 10.25
C ASP A 291 20.47 -0.01 11.72
N VAL A 292 21.16 1.03 12.17
CA VAL A 292 21.01 1.59 13.53
C VAL A 292 19.59 2.11 13.76
N ILE A 293 19.02 2.87 12.82
CA ILE A 293 17.65 3.39 12.91
C ILE A 293 16.64 2.24 13.01
N ASP A 294 16.76 1.24 12.14
CA ASP A 294 15.83 0.11 12.09
C ASP A 294 15.91 -0.77 13.35
N HIS A 295 17.11 -1.02 13.84
CA HIS A 295 17.31 -1.75 15.10
C HIS A 295 16.77 -0.97 16.30
N SER A 296 16.99 0.35 16.35
CA SER A 296 16.46 1.19 17.42
C SER A 296 14.94 1.25 17.44
N ARG A 297 14.29 1.36 16.25
CA ARG A 297 12.84 1.26 16.12
C ARG A 297 12.31 -0.10 16.58
N SER A 298 13.01 -1.18 16.23
CA SER A 298 12.64 -2.53 16.65
C SER A 298 12.78 -2.70 18.17
N ALA A 299 13.87 -2.18 18.77
CA ALA A 299 14.09 -2.23 20.20
C ALA A 299 13.02 -1.44 20.97
N ALA A 300 12.69 -0.21 20.53
CA ALA A 300 11.66 0.61 21.16
C ALA A 300 10.31 -0.10 21.19
N ARG A 301 9.92 -0.74 20.08
CA ARG A 301 8.68 -1.55 20.02
C ARG A 301 8.72 -2.74 20.96
N LYS A 302 9.82 -3.50 21.00
CA LYS A 302 9.98 -4.68 21.89
C LYS A 302 9.94 -4.30 23.36
N LEU A 303 10.42 -3.12 23.72
CA LEU A 303 10.41 -2.59 25.08
C LEU A 303 9.08 -1.92 25.46
N GLY A 304 8.10 -1.86 24.54
CA GLY A 304 6.81 -1.21 24.80
C GLY A 304 6.86 0.31 24.89
N LEU A 305 7.94 0.94 24.39
CA LEU A 305 8.13 2.40 24.41
C LEU A 305 7.34 3.15 23.30
N GLY A 306 6.60 2.43 22.45
CA GLY A 306 5.85 3.00 21.35
C GLY A 306 6.71 3.33 20.13
N GLN A 307 6.37 4.44 19.45
CA GLN A 307 7.13 4.91 18.28
C GLN A 307 8.41 5.62 18.73
N LEU A 308 9.49 5.34 18.01
CA LEU A 308 10.77 6.02 18.23
C LEU A 308 10.75 7.38 17.50
N HIS A 309 10.78 8.47 18.25
CA HIS A 309 10.84 9.83 17.70
C HIS A 309 12.28 10.31 17.56
N PHE A 310 13.09 10.15 18.59
CA PHE A 310 14.49 10.58 18.63
C PHE A 310 15.35 9.55 19.36
N ALA A 311 16.59 9.38 18.92
CA ALA A 311 17.59 8.61 19.63
C ALA A 311 19.01 9.16 19.36
N GLN A 312 19.92 8.82 20.29
CA GLN A 312 21.32 9.17 20.22
C GLN A 312 22.15 7.94 20.58
N VAL A 313 23.17 7.69 19.76
CA VAL A 313 24.14 6.60 19.96
C VAL A 313 25.53 7.18 20.03
N GLU A 314 26.21 6.97 21.15
CA GLU A 314 27.59 7.42 21.38
C GLU A 314 28.57 6.24 21.23
N GLY A 315 29.75 6.54 20.71
CA GLY A 315 30.83 5.57 20.54
C GLY A 315 32.18 6.28 20.38
N GLU A 316 33.25 5.49 20.28
CA GLU A 316 34.62 6.00 20.13
C GLU A 316 34.80 6.94 18.92
N PHE A 317 33.95 6.83 17.90
CA PHE A 317 34.02 7.64 16.68
C PHE A 317 33.11 8.87 16.68
N GLY A 318 32.51 9.21 17.83
CA GLY A 318 31.60 10.34 17.99
C GLY A 318 30.18 9.92 18.27
N THR A 319 29.23 10.82 17.99
CA THR A 319 27.81 10.66 18.32
C THR A 319 26.98 10.69 17.05
N LEU A 320 26.10 9.71 16.91
CA LEU A 320 25.04 9.68 15.91
C LEU A 320 23.71 10.03 16.59
N ALA A 321 23.14 11.18 16.22
CA ALA A 321 21.79 11.58 16.63
C ALA A 321 20.84 11.43 15.44
N PHE A 322 19.63 10.90 15.66
CA PHE A 322 18.64 10.75 14.61
C PHE A 322 17.21 10.88 15.13
N ALA A 323 16.35 11.44 14.29
CA ALA A 323 14.92 11.48 14.47
C ALA A 323 14.23 10.62 13.39
N ALA A 324 13.13 9.99 13.76
CA ALA A 324 12.40 9.08 12.90
C ALA A 324 10.93 9.48 12.84
N GLY A 325 10.47 9.90 11.66
CA GLY A 325 9.06 10.22 11.38
C GLY A 325 8.39 9.15 10.51
N GLU A 326 7.14 9.41 10.13
CA GLU A 326 6.36 8.51 9.26
C GLU A 326 6.93 8.41 7.84
N VAL A 327 7.48 9.50 7.32
CA VAL A 327 7.94 9.61 5.94
C VAL A 327 9.40 9.21 5.78
N GLY A 328 10.24 9.54 6.75
CA GLY A 328 11.67 9.29 6.70
C GLY A 328 12.34 9.49 8.05
N ALA A 329 13.66 9.42 8.05
CA ALA A 329 14.49 9.69 9.23
C ALA A 329 15.61 10.64 8.86
N GLY A 330 15.81 11.69 9.66
CA GLY A 330 16.98 12.55 9.63
C GLY A 330 18.05 12.02 10.59
N ALA A 331 19.34 12.15 10.25
CA ALA A 331 20.43 11.83 11.16
C ALA A 331 21.62 12.74 10.96
N VAL A 332 22.37 12.97 12.04
CA VAL A 332 23.63 13.71 12.03
C VAL A 332 24.68 12.93 12.80
N TRP A 333 25.87 12.81 12.22
CA TRP A 333 27.02 12.22 12.87
C TRP A 333 28.02 13.33 13.22
N THR A 334 28.30 13.49 14.51
CA THR A 334 29.16 14.52 15.08
C THR A 334 30.39 13.93 15.76
N THR A 335 31.44 14.69 15.89
CA THR A 335 32.65 14.29 16.66
C THR A 335 32.42 14.38 18.17
N GLU A 336 31.55 15.29 18.60
CA GLU A 336 31.17 15.54 19.98
C GLU A 336 29.64 15.42 20.12
N GLN A 337 29.10 15.72 21.30
CA GLN A 337 27.65 15.74 21.49
C GLN A 337 26.95 16.72 20.54
N PRO A 338 25.86 16.33 19.89
CA PRO A 338 25.15 17.20 18.97
C PRO A 338 24.54 18.40 19.70
N GLN A 339 24.68 19.56 19.11
CA GLN A 339 24.08 20.79 19.63
C GLN A 339 22.56 20.77 19.45
N ARG A 340 21.82 21.60 20.18
CA ARG A 340 20.37 21.74 20.04
C ARG A 340 19.92 22.08 18.62
N ALA A 341 20.72 22.86 17.89
CA ALA A 341 20.46 23.18 16.49
C ALA A 341 20.52 21.96 15.60
N HIS A 342 21.47 21.04 15.83
CA HIS A 342 21.57 19.77 15.08
C HIS A 342 20.37 18.88 15.34
N VAL A 343 19.92 18.75 16.61
CA VAL A 343 18.75 17.96 16.99
C VAL A 343 17.50 18.48 16.28
N ARG A 344 17.27 19.79 16.34
CA ARG A 344 16.12 20.44 15.70
C ARG A 344 16.10 20.24 14.18
N ALA A 345 17.26 20.39 13.53
CA ALA A 345 17.34 20.16 12.08
C ALA A 345 17.12 18.68 11.68
N VAL A 346 17.53 17.75 12.55
CA VAL A 346 17.28 16.31 12.35
C VAL A 346 15.77 15.98 12.53
N GLU A 347 15.09 16.60 13.49
CA GLU A 347 13.64 16.51 13.70
C GLU A 347 12.86 17.12 12.52
N GLU A 348 13.30 18.27 12.01
CA GLU A 348 12.74 18.90 10.80
C GLU A 348 12.88 18.00 9.59
N LEU A 349 14.03 17.36 9.38
CA LEU A 349 14.24 16.37 8.33
C LEU A 349 13.31 15.15 8.45
N ALA A 350 12.99 14.74 9.66
CA ALA A 350 12.04 13.63 9.90
C ALA A 350 10.56 14.02 9.67
N GLY A 351 10.25 15.31 9.50
CA GLY A 351 8.91 15.82 9.28
C GLY A 351 8.11 16.10 10.55
N GLU A 352 8.79 16.23 11.70
CA GLU A 352 8.17 16.53 13.01
C GLU A 352 8.08 18.02 13.34
N SER A 353 8.52 18.91 12.45
CA SER A 353 8.52 20.37 12.69
C SER A 353 7.33 21.06 12.01
N GLY A 354 6.12 20.91 12.56
CA GLY A 354 4.99 21.57 11.89
C GLY A 354 3.75 21.92 12.71
N GLU A 355 3.65 21.58 14.01
CA GLU A 355 2.46 21.93 14.77
C GLU A 355 2.70 22.11 16.29
N GLN A 356 3.73 22.89 16.68
CA GLN A 356 3.81 23.37 18.07
C GLN A 356 4.26 24.84 18.10
N GLY A 357 3.39 25.73 17.69
CA GLY A 357 3.70 27.14 17.75
C GLY A 357 2.53 28.06 17.41
N GLU A 358 1.38 27.84 18.05
CA GLU A 358 0.36 28.89 18.25
C GLU A 358 -0.74 28.37 19.19
N SER A 359 -0.44 28.39 20.47
CA SER A 359 -1.42 28.46 21.55
C SER A 359 -0.70 28.97 22.78
N ALA A 360 -0.58 30.29 22.86
CA ALA A 360 -0.41 31.05 24.07
C ALA A 360 -1.16 32.38 23.94
#